data_6c42cadb0f9caae7ce4738d38291f2ae
#
_entry.id   6c42cadb0f9caae7ce4738d38291f2ae
#
_cell.length_a   1.000
_cell.length_b   1.000
_cell.length_c   1.000
_cell.angle_alpha   90.00
_cell.angle_beta   90.00
_cell.angle_gamma   90.00
#
_symmetry.space_group_name_H-M   'P 1'
#
loop_
_entity.id
_entity.type
_entity.pdbx_description
1 polymer ?
#
loop_
_entity_poly.entity_id
_entity_poly.type
_entity_poly.pdbx_seq_one_letter_code
_entity_poly.pdbx_strand_id
1 'polypeptide(L)'
;MIQDKLLLDDWHVVATIQQLEHTPVLGTRLLGEDIVVWQSPDGPRAWRDLCVHRGTRLSLGAVCDGRLACPYHGWQYDESGKCVHIPAHPDQAPPSKAVATTYHCQEACGYVWVSLGTPTKDIPIFDEWFDDAFRKVPSGPYRVQASAPRVVENFLDVAHFPFIHGGYLGVKERPEISDYEAEITDEGVVSRNVRVFQPNGYGDGKAAEVAYTYKALRPLTAYLRKDSPAQTLSIIMFVTPNDLVDTTAYMIMAENYMHDSPAEDLVTFQDTIFGQDAPILRSQRPELLPLDLQAELHLKSDRTAIAYRKWLIQQGMTFGSV
;
A
#
# COMPACT_ATOMS: atom_id res chain seq x y z
N MET A 1 13.06 -9.56 15.33
CA MET A 1 12.00 -10.04 14.41
C MET A 1 10.70 -9.39 14.83
N ILE A 2 9.97 -8.86 13.89
CA ILE A 2 8.65 -8.26 14.08
C ILE A 2 7.72 -9.34 14.61
N GLN A 3 6.91 -8.98 15.62
CA GLN A 3 5.97 -9.90 16.25
C GLN A 3 4.49 -9.55 15.95
N ASP A 4 4.26 -8.54 15.10
CA ASP A 4 2.91 -8.15 14.70
C ASP A 4 2.31 -9.19 13.74
N LYS A 5 1.66 -10.20 14.31
CA LYS A 5 1.07 -11.30 13.54
C LYS A 5 -0.04 -10.80 12.60
N LEU A 6 -0.75 -9.75 12.96
CA LEU A 6 -1.81 -9.16 12.14
C LEU A 6 -1.26 -8.71 10.77
N LEU A 7 -0.10 -8.03 10.77
CA LEU A 7 0.53 -7.56 9.54
C LEU A 7 1.38 -8.63 8.86
N LEU A 8 2.00 -9.55 9.61
CA LEU A 8 2.76 -10.66 9.02
C LEU A 8 1.86 -11.58 8.19
N ASP A 9 0.62 -11.82 8.65
CA ASP A 9 -0.36 -12.70 8.00
C ASP A 9 -1.28 -11.95 7.01
N ASP A 10 -1.04 -10.65 6.76
CA ASP A 10 -1.78 -9.89 5.75
C ASP A 10 -0.97 -9.77 4.44
N TRP A 11 -1.65 -9.34 3.39
CA TRP A 11 -1.08 -9.11 2.08
C TRP A 11 -0.62 -7.67 1.91
N HIS A 12 0.60 -7.49 1.38
CA HIS A 12 1.19 -6.18 1.12
C HIS A 12 1.70 -6.09 -0.32
N VAL A 13 1.44 -4.98 -0.98
CA VAL A 13 2.02 -4.68 -2.29
C VAL A 13 3.51 -4.37 -2.12
N VAL A 14 4.38 -5.02 -2.88
CA VAL A 14 5.83 -4.81 -2.77
C VAL A 14 6.48 -4.33 -4.07
N ALA A 15 5.80 -4.48 -5.18
CA ALA A 15 6.22 -3.99 -6.50
C ALA A 15 5.02 -3.91 -7.44
N THR A 16 5.16 -3.20 -8.56
CA THR A 16 4.28 -3.34 -9.71
C THR A 16 4.77 -4.47 -10.62
N ILE A 17 3.86 -5.11 -11.36
CA ILE A 17 4.25 -6.10 -12.37
C ILE A 17 5.15 -5.46 -13.42
N GLN A 18 4.87 -4.24 -13.85
CA GLN A 18 5.71 -3.50 -14.79
C GLN A 18 7.15 -3.32 -14.29
N GLN A 19 7.36 -3.05 -12.99
CA GLN A 19 8.72 -2.99 -12.42
C GLN A 19 9.44 -4.34 -12.55
N LEU A 20 8.73 -5.45 -12.27
CA LEU A 20 9.29 -6.79 -12.33
C LEU A 20 9.59 -7.24 -13.78
N GLU A 21 8.77 -6.84 -14.75
CA GLU A 21 9.03 -7.06 -16.18
C GLU A 21 10.30 -6.36 -16.66
N HIS A 22 10.56 -5.13 -16.19
CA HIS A 22 11.76 -4.38 -16.55
C HIS A 22 13.00 -4.85 -15.76
N THR A 23 12.81 -5.30 -14.53
CA THR A 23 13.87 -5.72 -13.62
C THR A 23 13.48 -7.05 -12.98
N PRO A 24 13.81 -8.19 -13.63
CA PRO A 24 13.33 -9.52 -13.21
C PRO A 24 13.76 -9.98 -11.82
N VAL A 25 14.64 -9.24 -11.15
CA VAL A 25 15.07 -9.48 -9.76
C VAL A 25 15.10 -8.14 -9.04
N LEU A 26 14.22 -7.95 -8.07
CA LEU A 26 14.06 -6.73 -7.30
C LEU A 26 14.33 -6.98 -5.82
N GLY A 27 15.22 -6.17 -5.22
CA GLY A 27 15.34 -6.08 -3.77
C GLY A 27 14.35 -5.06 -3.22
N THR A 28 13.60 -5.42 -2.20
CA THR A 28 12.69 -4.52 -1.49
C THR A 28 12.68 -4.84 0.00
N ARG A 29 11.88 -4.12 0.78
CA ARG A 29 11.77 -4.31 2.23
C ARG A 29 10.31 -4.30 2.63
N LEU A 30 9.94 -5.22 3.51
CA LEU A 30 8.60 -5.34 4.06
C LEU A 30 8.69 -5.64 5.54
N LEU A 31 8.01 -4.82 6.38
CA LEU A 31 7.98 -5.00 7.83
C LEU A 31 9.39 -5.14 8.44
N GLY A 32 10.38 -4.40 7.92
CA GLY A 32 11.77 -4.47 8.38
C GLY A 32 12.57 -5.67 7.86
N GLU A 33 11.96 -6.61 7.13
CA GLU A 33 12.65 -7.74 6.51
C GLU A 33 13.08 -7.38 5.08
N ASP A 34 14.36 -7.61 4.75
CA ASP A 34 14.84 -7.48 3.37
C ASP A 34 14.35 -8.68 2.55
N ILE A 35 13.64 -8.42 1.46
CA ILE A 35 13.08 -9.45 0.57
C ILE A 35 13.55 -9.26 -0.86
N VAL A 36 13.71 -10.36 -1.58
CA VAL A 36 13.88 -10.37 -3.03
C VAL A 36 12.59 -10.83 -3.68
N VAL A 37 12.12 -10.06 -4.66
CA VAL A 37 11.05 -10.45 -5.58
C VAL A 37 11.68 -10.75 -6.92
N TRP A 38 11.33 -11.89 -7.52
CA TRP A 38 11.91 -12.27 -8.80
C TRP A 38 10.88 -12.95 -9.70
N GLN A 39 11.08 -12.81 -11.01
CA GLN A 39 10.20 -13.39 -12.03
C GLN A 39 10.61 -14.83 -12.32
N SER A 40 9.78 -15.77 -11.91
CA SER A 40 9.90 -17.17 -12.31
C SER A 40 9.05 -17.46 -13.56
N PRO A 41 9.24 -18.63 -14.22
CA PRO A 41 8.36 -19.06 -15.32
C PRO A 41 6.87 -19.10 -14.95
N ASP A 42 6.55 -19.46 -13.71
CA ASP A 42 5.18 -19.59 -13.20
C ASP A 42 4.66 -18.35 -12.47
N GLY A 43 5.30 -17.18 -12.65
CA GLY A 43 4.92 -15.91 -12.04
C GLY A 43 5.89 -15.43 -10.95
N PRO A 44 5.54 -14.36 -10.22
CA PRO A 44 6.42 -13.76 -9.23
C PRO A 44 6.64 -14.67 -8.03
N ARG A 45 7.85 -14.58 -7.47
CA ARG A 45 8.25 -15.24 -6.21
C ARG A 45 8.85 -14.21 -5.27
N ALA A 46 8.63 -14.41 -3.98
CA ALA A 46 9.21 -13.56 -2.94
C ALA A 46 9.92 -14.40 -1.90
N TRP A 47 11.16 -14.06 -1.61
CA TRP A 47 12.00 -14.76 -0.65
C TRP A 47 12.71 -13.77 0.26
N ARG A 48 13.23 -14.28 1.39
CA ARG A 48 14.22 -13.54 2.16
C ARG A 48 15.40 -13.21 1.26
N ASP A 49 15.85 -11.97 1.25
CA ASP A 49 16.97 -11.52 0.42
C ASP A 49 18.31 -11.96 0.99
N LEU A 50 18.48 -13.30 1.07
CA LEU A 50 19.65 -13.92 1.73
C LEU A 50 20.00 -15.26 1.08
N CYS A 51 21.15 -15.35 0.47
CA CYS A 51 21.72 -16.63 0.05
C CYS A 51 22.19 -17.43 1.25
N VAL A 52 21.70 -18.67 1.41
CA VAL A 52 22.01 -19.54 2.55
C VAL A 52 23.47 -19.98 2.64
N HIS A 53 24.27 -19.77 1.57
CA HIS A 53 25.69 -20.13 1.56
C HIS A 53 26.53 -19.17 2.41
N ARG A 54 26.51 -17.86 2.12
CA ARG A 54 27.35 -16.84 2.76
C ARG A 54 26.65 -15.51 3.02
N GLY A 55 25.32 -15.48 3.01
CA GLY A 55 24.54 -14.32 3.37
C GLY A 55 24.52 -13.19 2.32
N THR A 56 24.95 -13.46 1.09
CA THR A 56 24.86 -12.46 0.01
C THR A 56 23.40 -12.22 -0.33
N ARG A 57 23.06 -10.97 -0.64
CA ARG A 57 21.74 -10.60 -1.13
C ARG A 57 21.45 -11.29 -2.48
N LEU A 58 20.33 -11.99 -2.55
CA LEU A 58 19.87 -12.65 -3.76
C LEU A 58 19.34 -11.63 -4.79
N SER A 59 18.89 -10.47 -4.33
CA SER A 59 18.45 -9.36 -5.17
C SER A 59 19.56 -8.75 -6.07
N LEU A 60 20.81 -9.03 -5.77
CA LEU A 60 21.95 -8.67 -6.61
C LEU A 60 22.24 -9.71 -7.71
N GLY A 61 21.48 -10.81 -7.72
CA GLY A 61 21.63 -11.91 -8.65
C GLY A 61 20.87 -11.72 -9.96
N ALA A 62 20.64 -12.81 -10.64
CA ALA A 62 19.92 -12.82 -11.92
C ALA A 62 19.06 -14.07 -12.06
N VAL A 63 18.05 -14.00 -12.92
CA VAL A 63 17.31 -15.17 -13.37
C VAL A 63 18.07 -15.84 -14.51
N CYS A 64 18.42 -17.11 -14.34
CA CYS A 64 19.11 -17.95 -15.32
C CYS A 64 18.31 -19.25 -15.51
N ASP A 65 17.84 -19.50 -16.73
CA ASP A 65 17.06 -20.70 -17.07
C ASP A 65 15.87 -20.95 -16.10
N GLY A 66 15.15 -19.87 -15.76
CA GLY A 66 14.01 -19.94 -14.84
C GLY A 66 14.35 -20.15 -13.36
N ARG A 67 15.61 -19.95 -12.98
CA ARG A 67 16.12 -20.09 -11.61
C ARG A 67 16.75 -18.81 -11.12
N LEU A 68 16.67 -18.54 -9.82
CA LEU A 68 17.39 -17.41 -9.22
C LEU A 68 18.83 -17.83 -8.91
N ALA A 69 19.78 -17.14 -9.52
CA ALA A 69 21.21 -17.38 -9.34
C ALA A 69 21.84 -16.35 -8.39
N CYS A 70 22.51 -16.83 -7.35
CA CYS A 70 23.26 -15.98 -6.43
C CYS A 70 24.49 -15.37 -7.11
N PRO A 71 24.75 -14.06 -7.01
CA PRO A 71 25.83 -13.42 -7.74
C PRO A 71 27.22 -13.77 -7.22
N TYR A 72 27.33 -14.31 -5.97
CA TYR A 72 28.61 -14.53 -5.34
C TYR A 72 29.30 -15.83 -5.79
N HIS A 73 28.58 -16.96 -5.79
CA HIS A 73 29.14 -18.26 -6.18
C HIS A 73 28.30 -19.01 -7.23
N GLY A 74 27.31 -18.33 -7.81
CA GLY A 74 26.48 -18.90 -8.88
C GLY A 74 25.51 -19.99 -8.41
N TRP A 75 25.26 -20.15 -7.10
CA TRP A 75 24.26 -21.11 -6.61
C TRP A 75 22.90 -20.79 -7.21
N GLN A 76 22.26 -21.80 -7.83
CA GLN A 76 20.96 -21.65 -8.46
C GLN A 76 19.88 -22.30 -7.64
N TYR A 77 18.78 -21.58 -7.47
CA TYR A 77 17.62 -21.99 -6.70
C TYR A 77 16.41 -22.13 -7.61
N ASP A 78 15.66 -23.21 -7.45
CA ASP A 78 14.37 -23.39 -8.10
C ASP A 78 13.27 -22.58 -7.40
N GLU A 79 12.04 -22.59 -7.96
CA GLU A 79 10.92 -21.80 -7.45
C GLU A 79 10.48 -22.15 -6.02
N SER A 80 10.83 -23.35 -5.55
CA SER A 80 10.58 -23.77 -4.15
C SER A 80 11.61 -23.21 -3.17
N GLY A 81 12.62 -22.50 -3.64
CA GLY A 81 13.75 -22.00 -2.86
C GLY A 81 14.86 -23.03 -2.66
N LYS A 82 14.74 -24.24 -3.21
CA LYS A 82 15.75 -25.28 -3.08
C LYS A 82 16.92 -24.99 -4.02
N CYS A 83 18.14 -25.05 -3.49
CA CYS A 83 19.34 -25.02 -4.31
C CYS A 83 19.42 -26.30 -5.17
N VAL A 84 19.51 -26.15 -6.48
CA VAL A 84 19.53 -27.25 -7.45
C VAL A 84 20.83 -27.36 -8.21
N HIS A 85 21.69 -26.31 -8.16
CA HIS A 85 22.97 -26.32 -8.85
C HIS A 85 24.02 -25.51 -8.06
N ILE A 86 25.22 -26.09 -7.94
CA ILE A 86 26.41 -25.47 -7.34
C ILE A 86 27.53 -25.54 -8.40
N PRO A 87 27.89 -24.44 -9.07
CA PRO A 87 28.87 -24.47 -10.19
C PRO A 87 30.24 -25.05 -9.82
N ALA A 88 30.68 -24.84 -8.58
CA ALA A 88 31.98 -25.39 -8.12
C ALA A 88 31.96 -26.93 -7.95
N HIS A 89 30.78 -27.55 -7.90
CA HIS A 89 30.61 -29.00 -7.73
C HIS A 89 29.44 -29.51 -8.58
N PRO A 90 29.56 -29.43 -9.94
CA PRO A 90 28.43 -29.67 -10.83
C PRO A 90 27.86 -31.10 -10.75
N ASP A 91 28.71 -32.09 -10.41
CA ASP A 91 28.32 -33.49 -10.33
C ASP A 91 27.81 -33.90 -8.94
N GLN A 92 27.76 -32.96 -7.98
CA GLN A 92 27.29 -33.23 -6.62
C GLN A 92 25.90 -32.65 -6.40
N ALA A 93 24.99 -33.42 -5.85
CA ALA A 93 23.71 -32.91 -5.40
C ALA A 93 23.92 -31.87 -4.28
N PRO A 94 23.28 -30.68 -4.38
CA PRO A 94 23.34 -29.71 -3.30
C PRO A 94 22.81 -30.28 -1.96
N PRO A 95 23.37 -29.85 -0.81
CA PRO A 95 22.89 -30.28 0.50
C PRO A 95 21.37 -30.00 0.66
N SER A 96 20.63 -30.94 1.26
CA SER A 96 19.18 -30.81 1.46
C SER A 96 18.78 -29.58 2.28
N LYS A 97 19.68 -29.08 3.14
CA LYS A 97 19.48 -27.84 3.93
C LYS A 97 19.74 -26.55 3.14
N ALA A 98 20.21 -26.64 1.88
CA ALA A 98 20.44 -25.47 1.03
C ALA A 98 19.10 -25.01 0.43
N VAL A 99 18.25 -24.39 1.26
CA VAL A 99 16.93 -23.91 0.90
C VAL A 99 16.79 -22.46 1.35
N ALA A 100 16.44 -21.56 0.43
CA ALA A 100 16.12 -20.17 0.72
C ALA A 100 14.77 -20.10 1.48
N THR A 101 14.61 -19.09 2.34
CA THR A 101 13.33 -18.84 2.99
C THR A 101 12.38 -18.18 1.97
N THR A 102 11.25 -18.81 1.70
CA THR A 102 10.23 -18.35 0.78
C THR A 102 9.05 -17.75 1.51
N TYR A 103 8.36 -16.80 0.87
CA TYR A 103 7.15 -16.15 1.36
C TYR A 103 5.97 -16.39 0.42
N HIS A 104 4.75 -16.23 0.92
CA HIS A 104 3.57 -16.23 0.06
C HIS A 104 3.66 -15.05 -0.90
N CYS A 105 3.48 -15.32 -2.19
CA CYS A 105 3.58 -14.33 -3.25
C CYS A 105 2.57 -14.62 -4.33
N GLN A 106 1.89 -13.59 -4.81
CA GLN A 106 0.98 -13.70 -5.95
C GLN A 106 0.82 -12.36 -6.66
N GLU A 107 0.34 -12.43 -7.90
CA GLU A 107 -0.03 -11.28 -8.70
C GLU A 107 -1.54 -11.02 -8.56
N ALA A 108 -1.90 -9.74 -8.34
CA ALA A 108 -3.27 -9.28 -8.45
C ALA A 108 -3.30 -7.76 -8.74
N CYS A 109 -4.25 -7.33 -9.57
CA CYS A 109 -4.48 -5.91 -9.90
C CYS A 109 -3.24 -5.17 -10.42
N GLY A 110 -2.33 -5.86 -11.12
CA GLY A 110 -1.11 -5.28 -11.66
C GLY A 110 0.01 -5.09 -10.63
N TYR A 111 -0.15 -5.64 -9.42
CA TYR A 111 0.83 -5.59 -8.34
C TYR A 111 1.31 -6.98 -7.93
N VAL A 112 2.50 -7.02 -7.37
CA VAL A 112 3.05 -8.18 -6.66
C VAL A 112 2.74 -8.05 -5.18
N TRP A 113 2.03 -9.03 -4.65
CA TRP A 113 1.59 -9.11 -3.27
C TRP A 113 2.39 -10.16 -2.51
N VAL A 114 2.81 -9.81 -1.30
CA VAL A 114 3.58 -10.69 -0.42
C VAL A 114 2.97 -10.71 0.97
N SER A 115 2.94 -11.89 1.58
CA SER A 115 2.70 -12.08 3.00
C SER A 115 3.90 -12.82 3.61
N LEU A 116 4.46 -12.27 4.69
CA LEU A 116 5.62 -12.88 5.39
C LEU A 116 5.21 -14.03 6.32
N GLY A 117 3.93 -14.10 6.68
CA GLY A 117 3.34 -15.13 7.52
C GLY A 117 2.44 -16.08 6.73
N THR A 118 1.31 -16.47 7.32
CA THR A 118 0.32 -17.34 6.70
C THR A 118 -0.97 -16.54 6.49
N PRO A 119 -1.24 -16.06 5.28
CA PRO A 119 -2.42 -15.22 5.04
C PRO A 119 -3.71 -15.99 5.29
N THR A 120 -4.61 -15.38 6.03
CA THR A 120 -5.92 -15.96 6.38
C THR A 120 -7.07 -15.32 5.61
N LYS A 121 -6.78 -14.25 4.86
CA LYS A 121 -7.75 -13.48 4.08
C LYS A 121 -7.21 -13.31 2.66
N ASP A 122 -8.11 -13.14 1.71
CA ASP A 122 -7.74 -12.83 0.33
C ASP A 122 -7.16 -11.40 0.20
N ILE A 123 -6.51 -11.12 -0.92
CA ILE A 123 -6.07 -9.76 -1.27
C ILE A 123 -7.26 -8.82 -1.25
N PRO A 124 -7.15 -7.65 -0.58
CA PRO A 124 -8.24 -6.66 -0.56
C PRO A 124 -8.40 -6.03 -1.94
N ILE A 125 -9.49 -6.31 -2.60
CA ILE A 125 -9.86 -5.73 -3.89
C ILE A 125 -11.18 -4.99 -3.69
N PHE A 126 -11.39 -3.92 -4.44
CA PHE A 126 -12.61 -3.11 -4.39
C PHE A 126 -13.53 -3.43 -5.57
N ASP A 127 -14.83 -3.19 -5.40
CA ASP A 127 -15.87 -3.62 -6.33
C ASP A 127 -15.67 -3.04 -7.75
N GLU A 128 -15.22 -1.79 -7.85
CA GLU A 128 -14.97 -1.10 -9.11
C GLU A 128 -13.87 -1.76 -9.96
N TRP A 129 -13.02 -2.59 -9.35
CA TRP A 129 -12.02 -3.35 -10.10
C TRP A 129 -12.67 -4.32 -11.09
N PHE A 130 -13.80 -4.91 -10.73
CA PHE A 130 -14.51 -5.89 -11.52
C PHE A 130 -15.59 -5.29 -12.44
N ASP A 131 -15.82 -3.98 -12.36
CA ASP A 131 -16.81 -3.27 -13.17
C ASP A 131 -16.13 -2.61 -14.38
N ASP A 132 -16.49 -3.09 -15.59
CA ASP A 132 -15.95 -2.58 -16.85
C ASP A 132 -16.38 -1.13 -17.15
N ALA A 133 -17.40 -0.61 -16.47
CA ALA A 133 -17.78 0.79 -16.56
C ALA A 133 -16.73 1.75 -15.95
N PHE A 134 -15.82 1.23 -15.14
CA PHE A 134 -14.76 2.02 -14.54
C PHE A 134 -13.44 1.84 -15.28
N ARG A 135 -12.78 2.96 -15.62
CA ARG A 135 -11.37 3.00 -15.97
C ARG A 135 -10.54 2.88 -14.69
N LYS A 136 -9.54 2.02 -14.68
CA LYS A 136 -8.62 1.80 -13.54
C LYS A 136 -7.26 2.39 -13.89
N VAL A 137 -6.78 3.31 -13.07
CA VAL A 137 -5.51 4.00 -13.27
C VAL A 137 -4.64 3.81 -12.03
N PRO A 138 -3.57 2.98 -12.10
CA PRO A 138 -2.63 2.84 -11.00
C PRO A 138 -1.77 4.11 -10.86
N SER A 139 -1.40 4.46 -9.62
CA SER A 139 -0.47 5.54 -9.32
C SER A 139 0.48 5.17 -8.17
N GLY A 140 1.60 5.87 -8.07
CA GLY A 140 2.72 5.50 -7.20
C GLY A 140 3.73 4.59 -7.92
N PRO A 141 4.70 3.98 -7.20
CA PRO A 141 4.85 3.97 -5.74
C PRO A 141 5.23 5.34 -5.15
N TYR A 142 4.63 5.70 -4.03
CA TYR A 142 4.91 6.93 -3.27
C TYR A 142 5.64 6.58 -1.98
N ARG A 143 6.94 6.88 -1.91
CA ARG A 143 7.71 6.61 -0.70
C ARG A 143 7.76 7.82 0.22
N VAL A 144 7.48 7.61 1.50
CA VAL A 144 7.47 8.65 2.52
C VAL A 144 8.09 8.15 3.82
N GLN A 145 8.84 9.03 4.50
CA GLN A 145 9.40 8.77 5.84
C GLN A 145 8.34 9.12 6.89
N ALA A 146 7.42 8.17 7.09
CA ALA A 146 6.35 8.19 8.07
C ALA A 146 5.94 6.75 8.38
N SER A 147 5.28 6.52 9.51
CA SER A 147 4.72 5.20 9.80
C SER A 147 3.49 4.91 8.92
N ALA A 148 3.31 3.66 8.53
CA ALA A 148 2.23 3.26 7.64
C ALA A 148 0.83 3.64 8.17
N PRO A 149 0.49 3.45 9.46
CA PRO A 149 -0.82 3.87 9.95
C PRO A 149 -1.02 5.41 9.96
N ARG A 150 0.05 6.23 10.05
CA ARG A 150 -0.05 7.68 9.84
C ARG A 150 -0.44 8.02 8.39
N VAL A 151 0.09 7.28 7.42
CA VAL A 151 -0.28 7.46 6.00
C VAL A 151 -1.73 7.08 5.76
N VAL A 152 -2.21 5.99 6.37
CA VAL A 152 -3.63 5.62 6.30
C VAL A 152 -4.51 6.67 6.97
N GLU A 153 -4.15 7.16 8.15
CA GLU A 153 -4.92 8.18 8.87
C GLU A 153 -5.02 9.49 8.08
N ASN A 154 -3.91 9.93 7.45
CA ASN A 154 -3.91 11.11 6.57
C ASN A 154 -4.88 10.94 5.38
N PHE A 155 -4.89 9.76 4.74
CA PHE A 155 -5.84 9.48 3.66
C PHE A 155 -7.30 9.49 4.11
N LEU A 156 -7.58 9.13 5.36
CA LEU A 156 -8.94 9.12 5.93
C LEU A 156 -9.41 10.48 6.43
N ASP A 157 -8.54 11.49 6.46
CA ASP A 157 -8.86 12.85 6.91
C ASP A 157 -9.22 13.76 5.74
N VAL A 158 -10.19 14.64 5.95
CA VAL A 158 -10.61 15.66 4.97
C VAL A 158 -10.41 17.08 5.47
N ALA A 159 -10.15 17.27 6.78
CA ALA A 159 -10.05 18.59 7.38
C ALA A 159 -8.79 19.36 6.92
N HIS A 160 -7.77 18.64 6.45
CA HIS A 160 -6.55 19.25 5.91
C HIS A 160 -6.71 19.77 4.47
N PHE A 161 -7.73 19.35 3.72
CA PHE A 161 -7.90 19.69 2.29
C PHE A 161 -7.81 21.18 1.97
N PRO A 162 -8.49 22.08 2.71
CA PRO A 162 -8.42 23.52 2.42
C PRO A 162 -7.04 24.13 2.63
N PHE A 163 -6.20 23.49 3.44
CA PHE A 163 -4.90 24.03 3.87
C PHE A 163 -3.74 23.41 3.10
N ILE A 164 -3.73 22.10 2.94
CA ILE A 164 -2.66 21.34 2.28
C ILE A 164 -2.93 21.26 0.77
N HIS A 165 -4.19 21.00 0.38
CA HIS A 165 -4.61 20.88 -1.02
C HIS A 165 -5.45 22.08 -1.48
N GLY A 166 -5.12 23.27 -0.94
CA GLY A 166 -5.85 24.51 -1.28
C GLY A 166 -5.85 24.77 -2.78
N GLY A 167 -7.04 25.06 -3.32
CA GLY A 167 -7.25 25.23 -4.76
C GLY A 167 -7.50 23.95 -5.55
N TYR A 168 -7.18 22.78 -4.98
CA TYR A 168 -7.47 21.45 -5.55
C TYR A 168 -8.67 20.80 -4.87
N LEU A 169 -8.54 20.44 -3.59
CA LEU A 169 -9.54 19.68 -2.84
C LEU A 169 -10.29 20.51 -1.79
N GLY A 170 -9.96 21.78 -1.65
CA GLY A 170 -10.63 22.71 -0.74
C GLY A 170 -10.20 24.16 -0.92
N VAL A 171 -10.85 25.06 -0.20
CA VAL A 171 -10.50 26.49 -0.14
C VAL A 171 -10.57 26.97 1.30
N LYS A 172 -9.63 27.86 1.70
CA LYS A 172 -9.50 28.34 3.09
C LYS A 172 -10.69 29.16 3.58
N GLU A 173 -11.47 29.73 2.65
CA GLU A 173 -12.66 30.53 2.94
C GLU A 173 -13.88 29.66 3.31
N ARG A 174 -13.80 28.34 3.07
CA ARG A 174 -14.86 27.38 3.38
C ARG A 174 -14.26 26.06 3.89
N PRO A 175 -13.64 26.07 5.09
CA PRO A 175 -12.95 24.92 5.66
C PRO A 175 -13.86 24.01 6.49
N GLU A 176 -15.14 24.38 6.64
CA GLU A 176 -16.06 23.70 7.57
C GLU A 176 -16.34 22.27 7.09
N ILE A 177 -16.24 21.34 8.04
CA ILE A 177 -16.65 19.93 7.86
C ILE A 177 -17.97 19.73 8.57
N SER A 178 -19.00 19.35 7.81
CA SER A 178 -20.31 18.99 8.38
C SER A 178 -20.18 17.77 9.30
N ASP A 179 -21.11 17.67 10.26
CA ASP A 179 -21.15 16.50 11.15
C ASP A 179 -21.42 15.21 10.35
N TYR A 180 -20.68 14.16 10.64
CA TYR A 180 -20.79 12.85 9.97
C TYR A 180 -20.59 11.72 10.97
N GLU A 181 -20.95 10.51 10.60
CA GLU A 181 -20.79 9.32 11.43
C GLU A 181 -19.64 8.43 10.90
N ALA A 182 -18.91 7.85 11.84
CA ALA A 182 -17.90 6.81 11.56
C ALA A 182 -18.17 5.62 12.46
N GLU A 183 -18.17 4.43 11.91
CA GLU A 183 -18.47 3.17 12.59
C GLU A 183 -17.39 2.13 12.34
N ILE A 184 -17.21 1.24 13.32
CA ILE A 184 -16.41 0.03 13.19
C ILE A 184 -17.38 -1.10 12.87
N THR A 185 -17.13 -1.80 11.77
CA THR A 185 -17.93 -2.94 11.30
C THR A 185 -17.06 -4.20 11.23
N ASP A 186 -17.65 -5.33 10.91
CA ASP A 186 -16.93 -6.59 10.69
C ASP A 186 -15.99 -6.50 9.47
N GLU A 187 -16.25 -5.56 8.55
CA GLU A 187 -15.45 -5.31 7.34
C GLU A 187 -14.36 -4.24 7.55
N GLY A 188 -14.30 -3.61 8.71
CA GLY A 188 -13.34 -2.53 9.02
C GLY A 188 -14.02 -1.25 9.49
N VAL A 189 -13.41 -0.10 9.19
CA VAL A 189 -13.95 1.22 9.53
C VAL A 189 -14.67 1.81 8.33
N VAL A 190 -15.83 2.41 8.56
CA VAL A 190 -16.60 3.10 7.51
C VAL A 190 -17.06 4.45 8.01
N SER A 191 -16.85 5.50 7.23
CA SER A 191 -17.52 6.79 7.40
C SER A 191 -18.25 7.17 6.12
N ARG A 192 -19.46 7.72 6.27
CA ARG A 192 -20.34 8.06 5.14
C ARG A 192 -20.75 9.52 5.21
N ASN A 193 -21.03 10.06 4.02
CA ASN A 193 -21.53 11.44 3.88
C ASN A 193 -20.58 12.48 4.49
N VAL A 194 -19.26 12.24 4.37
CA VAL A 194 -18.23 13.20 4.79
C VAL A 194 -18.19 14.33 3.77
N ARG A 195 -18.69 15.51 4.11
CA ARG A 195 -18.91 16.60 3.18
C ARG A 195 -17.84 17.65 3.29
N VAL A 196 -17.32 18.04 2.12
CA VAL A 196 -16.35 19.13 1.99
C VAL A 196 -16.70 19.99 0.75
N PHE A 197 -16.39 21.27 0.84
CA PHE A 197 -16.49 22.16 -0.30
C PHE A 197 -15.24 22.07 -1.18
N GLN A 198 -15.41 21.83 -2.48
CA GLN A 198 -14.31 21.77 -3.46
C GLN A 198 -14.51 22.80 -4.58
N PRO A 199 -13.43 23.49 -5.00
CA PRO A 199 -13.51 24.49 -6.08
C PRO A 199 -13.78 23.87 -7.45
N ASN A 200 -13.46 22.60 -7.62
CA ASN A 200 -13.76 21.79 -8.82
C ASN A 200 -14.22 20.39 -8.37
N GLY A 201 -15.45 20.31 -7.87
CA GLY A 201 -15.95 19.13 -7.15
C GLY A 201 -15.95 17.84 -7.97
N TYR A 202 -16.28 17.92 -9.24
CA TYR A 202 -16.44 16.76 -10.14
C TYR A 202 -15.66 16.87 -11.45
N GLY A 203 -14.65 17.72 -11.51
CA GLY A 203 -13.81 17.89 -12.69
C GLY A 203 -14.41 18.73 -13.82
N ASP A 204 -15.60 19.29 -13.62
CA ASP A 204 -16.33 20.10 -14.61
C ASP A 204 -16.05 21.63 -14.50
N GLY A 205 -15.07 22.01 -13.67
CA GLY A 205 -14.71 23.41 -13.41
C GLY A 205 -15.65 24.14 -12.47
N LYS A 206 -16.63 23.45 -11.85
CA LYS A 206 -17.60 24.07 -10.94
C LYS A 206 -17.32 23.71 -9.50
N ALA A 207 -17.46 24.71 -8.64
CA ALA A 207 -17.39 24.52 -7.21
C ALA A 207 -18.64 23.77 -6.71
N ALA A 208 -18.44 22.78 -5.84
CA ALA A 208 -19.53 22.01 -5.26
C ALA A 208 -19.18 21.53 -3.84
N GLU A 209 -20.21 21.29 -3.03
CA GLU A 209 -20.08 20.45 -1.85
C GLU A 209 -20.14 19.00 -2.30
N VAL A 210 -19.07 18.25 -2.03
CA VAL A 210 -18.95 16.83 -2.38
C VAL A 210 -19.07 15.97 -1.14
N ALA A 211 -19.63 14.77 -1.30
CA ALA A 211 -19.77 13.80 -0.23
C ALA A 211 -18.86 12.59 -0.51
N TYR A 212 -18.10 12.23 0.51
CA TYR A 212 -17.22 11.07 0.48
C TYR A 212 -17.75 9.93 1.36
N THR A 213 -17.48 8.72 0.93
CA THR A 213 -17.45 7.51 1.77
C THR A 213 -16.00 7.10 1.93
N TYR A 214 -15.53 6.96 3.17
CA TYR A 214 -14.20 6.44 3.49
C TYR A 214 -14.31 5.09 4.16
N LYS A 215 -13.35 4.21 3.88
CA LYS A 215 -13.24 2.90 4.54
C LYS A 215 -11.77 2.61 4.87
N ALA A 216 -11.51 2.00 6.02
CA ALA A 216 -10.30 1.22 6.27
C ALA A 216 -10.68 -0.25 6.16
N LEU A 217 -10.33 -0.88 5.03
CA LEU A 217 -10.69 -2.27 4.71
C LEU A 217 -9.77 -3.28 5.40
N ARG A 218 -8.52 -2.91 5.59
CA ARG A 218 -7.47 -3.61 6.33
C ARG A 218 -6.70 -2.58 7.15
N PRO A 219 -5.91 -2.98 8.13
CA PRO A 219 -5.10 -2.03 8.90
C PRO A 219 -4.30 -1.05 8.03
N LEU A 220 -3.77 -1.53 6.91
CA LEU A 220 -2.96 -0.75 5.98
C LEU A 220 -3.56 -0.66 4.56
N THR A 221 -4.87 -0.81 4.43
CA THR A 221 -5.60 -0.61 3.17
C THR A 221 -6.79 0.31 3.40
N ALA A 222 -6.77 1.45 2.75
CA ALA A 222 -7.83 2.45 2.81
C ALA A 222 -8.51 2.64 1.45
N TYR A 223 -9.75 3.09 1.50
CA TYR A 223 -10.58 3.31 0.32
C TYR A 223 -11.40 4.58 0.52
N LEU A 224 -11.53 5.33 -0.56
CA LEU A 224 -12.50 6.42 -0.64
C LEU A 224 -13.37 6.29 -1.89
N ARG A 225 -14.57 6.81 -1.79
CA ARG A 225 -15.49 6.95 -2.90
C ARG A 225 -16.17 8.31 -2.85
N LYS A 226 -16.24 8.97 -3.99
CA LYS A 226 -16.91 10.24 -4.23
C LYS A 226 -17.96 10.06 -5.32
N ASP A 227 -19.22 10.21 -4.97
CA ASP A 227 -20.35 10.03 -5.89
C ASP A 227 -21.04 11.33 -6.24
N SER A 228 -21.48 11.44 -7.49
CA SER A 228 -22.50 12.34 -7.97
C SER A 228 -23.60 11.53 -8.66
N PRO A 229 -24.73 12.12 -9.08
CA PRO A 229 -25.80 11.40 -9.77
C PRO A 229 -25.37 10.64 -11.04
N ALA A 230 -24.28 11.05 -11.69
CA ALA A 230 -23.81 10.48 -12.95
C ALA A 230 -22.35 10.03 -12.94
N GLN A 231 -21.59 10.36 -11.92
CA GLN A 231 -20.13 10.17 -11.89
C GLN A 231 -19.68 9.62 -10.54
N THR A 232 -18.80 8.66 -10.61
CA THR A 232 -18.14 8.08 -9.42
C THR A 232 -16.64 8.07 -9.64
N LEU A 233 -15.91 8.56 -8.63
CA LEU A 233 -14.49 8.36 -8.47
C LEU A 233 -14.27 7.55 -7.18
N SER A 234 -13.51 6.49 -7.26
CA SER A 234 -13.00 5.79 -6.08
C SER A 234 -11.49 5.66 -6.13
N ILE A 235 -10.88 5.59 -4.96
CA ILE A 235 -9.43 5.34 -4.81
C ILE A 235 -9.26 4.29 -3.74
N ILE A 236 -8.55 3.23 -4.05
CA ILE A 236 -8.02 2.30 -3.06
C ILE A 236 -6.53 2.55 -2.89
N MET A 237 -6.09 2.64 -1.63
CA MET A 237 -4.68 2.83 -1.26
C MET A 237 -4.18 1.65 -0.47
N PHE A 238 -3.09 1.06 -0.93
CA PHE A 238 -2.34 0.00 -0.26
C PHE A 238 -1.07 0.61 0.32
N VAL A 239 -0.91 0.50 1.64
CA VAL A 239 0.19 1.11 2.36
C VAL A 239 1.14 0.02 2.84
N THR A 240 2.34 -0.01 2.28
CA THR A 240 3.35 -1.01 2.57
C THR A 240 4.36 -0.46 3.56
N PRO A 241 4.42 -1.00 4.78
CA PRO A 241 5.42 -0.62 5.76
C PRO A 241 6.76 -1.26 5.40
N ASN A 242 7.68 -0.48 4.82
CA ASN A 242 9.05 -0.94 4.57
C ASN A 242 9.78 -1.13 5.91
N ASP A 243 9.62 -0.15 6.82
CA ASP A 243 10.11 -0.18 8.19
C ASP A 243 9.14 0.62 9.09
N LEU A 244 9.46 0.80 10.37
CA LEU A 244 8.63 1.51 11.35
C LEU A 244 8.21 2.92 10.89
N VAL A 245 9.13 3.66 10.24
CA VAL A 245 8.93 5.02 9.75
C VAL A 245 9.36 5.21 8.29
N ASP A 246 9.29 4.15 7.51
CA ASP A 246 9.55 4.17 6.07
C ASP A 246 8.44 3.37 5.37
N THR A 247 7.68 4.03 4.53
CA THR A 247 6.44 3.51 3.96
C THR A 247 6.39 3.78 2.46
N THR A 248 5.80 2.85 1.72
CA THR A 248 5.46 3.02 0.31
C THR A 248 3.96 2.88 0.13
N ALA A 249 3.30 3.88 -0.46
CA ALA A 249 1.88 3.79 -0.83
C ALA A 249 1.73 3.51 -2.32
N TYR A 250 0.79 2.63 -2.65
CA TYR A 250 0.34 2.31 -4.00
C TYR A 250 -1.15 2.61 -4.07
N MET A 251 -1.63 3.14 -5.17
CA MET A 251 -3.03 3.48 -5.32
C MET A 251 -3.58 2.99 -6.66
N ILE A 252 -4.87 2.67 -6.68
CA ILE A 252 -5.65 2.51 -7.90
C ILE A 252 -6.80 3.49 -7.84
N MET A 253 -6.85 4.39 -8.79
CA MET A 253 -7.97 5.28 -9.01
C MET A 253 -8.92 4.61 -10.01
N ALA A 254 -10.22 4.59 -9.71
CA ALA A 254 -11.25 4.06 -10.59
C ALA A 254 -12.33 5.12 -10.80
N GLU A 255 -12.62 5.42 -12.07
CA GLU A 255 -13.64 6.41 -12.44
C GLU A 255 -14.49 5.91 -13.61
N ASN A 256 -15.78 6.24 -13.59
CA ASN A 256 -16.73 5.87 -14.65
C ASN A 256 -17.06 7.05 -15.60
N TYR A 257 -16.18 8.05 -15.62
CA TYR A 257 -16.32 9.25 -16.44
C TYR A 257 -14.94 9.69 -16.97
N MET A 258 -14.87 10.68 -17.84
CA MET A 258 -13.64 11.24 -18.42
C MET A 258 -12.71 10.18 -19.07
N HIS A 259 -13.29 9.11 -19.65
CA HIS A 259 -12.52 8.02 -20.26
C HIS A 259 -11.63 8.47 -21.42
N ASP A 260 -11.97 9.57 -22.09
CA ASP A 260 -11.19 10.15 -23.20
C ASP A 260 -10.01 11.00 -22.73
N SER A 261 -9.91 11.32 -21.42
CA SER A 261 -8.79 12.08 -20.87
C SER A 261 -7.57 11.17 -20.71
N PRO A 262 -6.33 11.66 -20.94
CA PRO A 262 -5.13 10.90 -20.69
C PRO A 262 -5.07 10.38 -19.25
N ALA A 263 -4.64 9.13 -19.07
CA ALA A 263 -4.46 8.56 -17.71
C ALA A 263 -3.38 9.32 -16.91
N GLU A 264 -2.40 9.86 -17.63
CA GLU A 264 -1.29 10.66 -17.09
C GLU A 264 -1.78 11.92 -16.37
N ASP A 265 -2.90 12.51 -16.79
CA ASP A 265 -3.47 13.70 -16.13
C ASP A 265 -3.95 13.36 -14.71
N LEU A 266 -4.61 12.20 -14.55
CA LEU A 266 -5.06 11.69 -13.26
C LEU A 266 -3.88 11.29 -12.36
N VAL A 267 -2.86 10.64 -12.92
CA VAL A 267 -1.63 10.30 -12.21
C VAL A 267 -0.92 11.58 -11.75
N THR A 268 -0.74 12.58 -12.63
CA THR A 268 -0.09 13.86 -12.31
C THR A 268 -0.84 14.60 -11.21
N PHE A 269 -2.17 14.57 -11.23
CA PHE A 269 -2.99 15.15 -10.17
C PHE A 269 -2.71 14.43 -8.84
N GLN A 270 -2.73 13.09 -8.83
CA GLN A 270 -2.48 12.30 -7.62
C GLN A 270 -1.05 12.47 -7.10
N ASP A 271 -0.05 12.55 -7.98
CA ASP A 271 1.34 12.85 -7.64
C ASP A 271 1.45 14.21 -6.91
N THR A 272 0.70 15.20 -7.39
CA THR A 272 0.64 16.54 -6.77
C THR A 272 0.04 16.45 -5.36
N ILE A 273 -1.10 15.76 -5.21
CA ILE A 273 -1.79 15.60 -3.92
C ILE A 273 -0.89 14.90 -2.91
N PHE A 274 -0.36 13.72 -3.25
CA PHE A 274 0.54 13.00 -2.34
C PHE A 274 1.83 13.77 -2.04
N GLY A 275 2.36 14.48 -3.03
CA GLY A 275 3.54 15.35 -2.88
C GLY A 275 3.32 16.47 -1.87
N GLN A 276 2.09 17.00 -1.74
CA GLN A 276 1.71 18.01 -0.74
C GLN A 276 1.58 17.38 0.67
N ASP A 277 1.10 16.14 0.79
CA ASP A 277 0.97 15.43 2.07
C ASP A 277 2.31 15.00 2.65
N ALA A 278 3.25 14.59 1.81
CA ALA A 278 4.50 13.99 2.24
C ALA A 278 5.32 14.84 3.25
N PRO A 279 5.46 16.19 3.10
CA PRO A 279 6.12 17.02 4.10
C PRO A 279 5.40 17.04 5.44
N ILE A 280 4.06 17.02 5.44
CA ILE A 280 3.24 17.02 6.67
C ILE A 280 3.44 15.71 7.42
N LEU A 281 3.29 14.57 6.72
CA LEU A 281 3.52 13.24 7.27
C LEU A 281 4.90 13.09 7.93
N ARG A 282 5.96 13.60 7.27
CA ARG A 282 7.34 13.58 7.82
C ARG A 282 7.49 14.44 9.07
N SER A 283 6.65 15.46 9.25
CA SER A 283 6.74 16.42 10.35
C SER A 283 6.01 15.99 11.61
N GLN A 284 5.09 15.02 11.53
CA GLN A 284 4.28 14.57 12.66
C GLN A 284 5.14 13.93 13.77
N ARG A 285 4.79 14.24 15.05
CA ARG A 285 5.46 13.69 16.22
C ARG A 285 4.43 13.24 17.27
N PRO A 286 4.58 12.02 17.84
CA PRO A 286 5.60 11.03 17.48
C PRO A 286 5.43 10.53 16.04
N GLU A 287 6.50 10.01 15.44
CA GLU A 287 6.47 9.44 14.09
C GLU A 287 5.51 8.24 13.99
N LEU A 288 5.48 7.42 15.02
CA LEU A 288 4.54 6.30 15.14
C LEU A 288 3.15 6.84 15.50
N LEU A 289 2.11 6.18 15.01
CA LEU A 289 0.73 6.59 15.31
C LEU A 289 0.38 6.29 16.77
N PRO A 290 0.06 7.30 17.62
CA PRO A 290 -0.42 7.04 18.97
C PRO A 290 -1.81 6.40 18.90
N LEU A 291 -1.95 5.24 19.50
CA LEU A 291 -3.26 4.59 19.63
C LEU A 291 -4.04 5.08 20.87
N ASP A 292 -3.33 5.58 21.89
CA ASP A 292 -3.99 6.27 23.01
C ASP A 292 -4.60 7.59 22.51
N LEU A 293 -5.93 7.65 22.54
CA LEU A 293 -6.67 8.85 22.11
C LEU A 293 -6.43 10.09 22.96
N GLN A 294 -5.77 9.96 24.13
CA GLN A 294 -5.42 11.10 24.97
C GLN A 294 -4.07 11.71 24.61
N ALA A 295 -3.27 11.02 23.79
CA ALA A 295 -1.97 11.51 23.36
C ALA A 295 -2.05 12.70 22.38
N GLU A 296 -3.17 12.85 21.68
CA GLU A 296 -3.46 13.93 20.74
C GLU A 296 -4.87 14.48 20.96
N LEU A 297 -5.15 15.70 20.50
CA LEU A 297 -6.48 16.31 20.61
C LEU A 297 -7.34 15.89 19.41
N HIS A 298 -8.55 15.44 19.69
CA HIS A 298 -9.50 15.01 18.67
C HIS A 298 -10.76 15.88 18.68
N LEU A 299 -11.21 16.22 17.49
CA LEU A 299 -12.41 17.00 17.25
C LEU A 299 -13.48 16.17 16.51
N LYS A 300 -14.63 16.78 16.26
CA LYS A 300 -15.72 16.12 15.50
C LYS A 300 -15.34 15.80 14.06
N SER A 301 -14.43 16.57 13.46
CA SER A 301 -13.86 16.31 12.13
C SER A 301 -13.04 15.02 12.06
N ASP A 302 -12.53 14.53 13.21
CA ASP A 302 -11.57 13.43 13.27
C ASP A 302 -12.25 12.07 13.57
N ARG A 303 -13.56 11.97 13.42
CA ARG A 303 -14.32 10.75 13.75
C ARG A 303 -13.81 9.49 13.05
N THR A 304 -13.41 9.61 11.78
CA THR A 304 -12.85 8.48 11.03
C THR A 304 -11.51 8.05 11.62
N ALA A 305 -10.62 9.00 11.92
CA ALA A 305 -9.34 8.74 12.56
C ALA A 305 -9.50 8.09 13.95
N ILE A 306 -10.44 8.61 14.77
CA ILE A 306 -10.76 8.03 16.08
C ILE A 306 -11.26 6.58 15.94
N ALA A 307 -12.17 6.32 15.00
CA ALA A 307 -12.68 4.98 14.74
C ALA A 307 -11.57 4.04 14.25
N TYR A 308 -10.67 4.54 13.36
CA TYR A 308 -9.53 3.79 12.85
C TYR A 308 -8.57 3.39 13.97
N ARG A 309 -8.15 4.33 14.85
CA ARG A 309 -7.27 4.02 15.99
C ARG A 309 -7.89 3.00 16.94
N LYS A 310 -9.18 3.16 17.28
CA LYS A 310 -9.91 2.18 18.10
C LYS A 310 -9.94 0.79 17.46
N TRP A 311 -10.15 0.75 16.16
CA TRP A 311 -10.18 -0.49 15.42
C TRP A 311 -8.79 -1.16 15.38
N LEU A 312 -7.70 -0.40 15.20
CA LEU A 312 -6.33 -0.93 15.26
C LEU A 312 -6.02 -1.55 16.63
N ILE A 313 -6.47 -0.91 17.74
CA ILE A 313 -6.36 -1.49 19.08
C ILE A 313 -7.11 -2.83 19.17
N GLN A 314 -8.35 -2.88 18.68
CA GLN A 314 -9.15 -4.10 18.68
C GLN A 314 -8.51 -5.23 17.86
N GLN A 315 -7.83 -4.90 16.77
CA GLN A 315 -7.09 -5.84 15.94
C GLN A 315 -5.74 -6.26 16.54
N GLY A 316 -5.27 -5.54 17.57
CA GLY A 316 -3.98 -5.83 18.20
C GLY A 316 -2.76 -5.38 17.40
N MET A 317 -2.91 -4.34 16.58
CA MET A 317 -1.80 -3.78 15.80
C MET A 317 -0.75 -3.16 16.72
N THR A 318 0.53 -3.44 16.43
CA THR A 318 1.67 -2.92 17.21
C THR A 318 2.76 -2.29 16.33
N PHE A 319 2.88 -2.70 15.08
CA PHE A 319 3.90 -2.18 14.18
C PHE A 319 3.50 -0.82 13.61
N GLY A 320 4.39 0.19 13.74
CA GLY A 320 4.12 1.55 13.25
C GLY A 320 3.21 2.36 14.17
N SER A 321 2.81 1.82 15.33
CA SER A 321 1.98 2.47 16.32
C SER A 321 2.64 2.50 17.70
N VAL A 322 2.15 3.37 18.62
CA VAL A 322 2.64 3.56 19.98
C VAL A 322 1.48 3.87 20.94
#